data_8d2cb1e9e9612fed62d18458939b27d5
#
_entry.id   8d2cb1e9e9612fed62d18458939b27d5
#
_cell.length_a   1.000
_cell.length_b   1.000
_cell.length_c   1.000
_cell.angle_alpha   90.00
_cell.angle_beta   90.00
_cell.angle_gamma   90.00
#
_symmetry.space_group_name_H-M   'P 1'
#
loop_
_entity.id
_entity.type
_entity.pdbx_description
1 polymer ?
#
loop_
_entity_poly.entity_id
_entity_poly.type
_entity_poly.pdbx_seq_one_letter_code
_entity_poly.pdbx_strand_id
1 'polypeptide(L)'
;MNQPIAMNTTRKHVVWLDVIRLVAMFTVVCCHSADPFNFYPGEPPANIDEIKFWGAAYGAFLRPCVPLFVMITGALLLPVRGEISAFYKKRISRVFWPFLIWSVIYNLFPWFTGLLGLNPEIILDFFPYSGEEAARQSLNVSLGYIAEMPLNFSLLDVHMWYIYLLIGLYLYLPIFSAWVEKASEKAKLWFLVAWGITGLLPYYYQFVSPYIWGGCAWNSFNMLYYFAGFNGYLLLGHYLRNHDWSWSKTLSVCIPMFLAGYMVTFFGFRHMTALPQCTDEMLELFFTYNSLNVIMMTIPFFLIAKKVKVRSELIQRMLANLTVCGFGIYMIHYFFTGPGVVLMRNIGVPVPLQIPAAAIVAFGVSWLLVVFIRKISGKNAKYIVG
;
A
#
# COMPACT_ATOMS: atom_id res chain seq x y z
N MET A 1 42.80 -3.04 29.22
CA MET A 1 42.55 -4.27 28.44
C MET A 1 41.40 -4.00 27.47
N ASN A 2 41.75 -3.74 26.22
CA ASN A 2 40.79 -3.47 25.15
C ASN A 2 40.15 -4.76 24.67
N GLN A 3 38.84 -4.90 24.85
CA GLN A 3 38.10 -5.94 24.13
C GLN A 3 37.74 -5.44 22.73
N PRO A 4 37.86 -6.24 21.71
CA PRO A 4 37.64 -5.83 20.34
C PRO A 4 36.13 -5.68 20.07
N ILE A 5 35.79 -4.58 19.42
CA ILE A 5 34.49 -4.27 18.87
C ILE A 5 34.10 -5.39 17.90
N ALA A 6 33.14 -6.20 18.31
CA ALA A 6 32.66 -7.32 17.53
C ALA A 6 31.86 -6.87 16.31
N MET A 7 32.43 -7.23 15.18
CA MET A 7 31.82 -7.69 13.94
C MET A 7 30.52 -7.01 13.48
N ASN A 8 30.74 -6.24 12.45
CA ASN A 8 29.79 -5.92 11.39
C ASN A 8 29.28 -7.23 10.74
N THR A 9 28.28 -7.85 11.33
CA THR A 9 27.55 -8.95 10.69
C THR A 9 26.75 -8.33 9.54
N THR A 10 27.33 -8.36 8.34
CA THR A 10 26.62 -8.13 7.09
C THR A 10 25.34 -8.98 7.12
N ARG A 11 24.18 -8.34 7.30
CA ARG A 11 22.89 -9.04 7.24
C ARG A 11 22.80 -9.76 5.91
N LYS A 12 22.80 -11.09 5.97
CA LYS A 12 22.71 -11.94 4.78
C LYS A 12 21.51 -11.45 3.95
N HIS A 13 21.78 -11.03 2.72
CA HIS A 13 20.74 -10.55 1.80
C HIS A 13 19.72 -11.66 1.56
N VAL A 14 18.43 -11.36 1.78
CA VAL A 14 17.36 -12.36 1.74
C VAL A 14 16.51 -12.10 0.49
N VAL A 15 16.84 -12.79 -0.59
CA VAL A 15 16.31 -12.56 -1.93
C VAL A 15 14.76 -12.60 -2.00
N TRP A 16 14.10 -13.53 -1.29
CA TRP A 16 12.65 -13.60 -1.30
C TRP A 16 11.97 -12.34 -0.72
N LEU A 17 12.65 -11.62 0.20
CA LEU A 17 12.14 -10.34 0.71
C LEU A 17 12.17 -9.25 -0.35
N ASP A 18 13.11 -9.29 -1.29
CA ASP A 18 13.12 -8.34 -2.40
C ASP A 18 12.06 -8.71 -3.44
N VAL A 19 11.82 -10.00 -3.66
CA VAL A 19 10.73 -10.47 -4.52
C VAL A 19 9.38 -9.95 -4.00
N ILE A 20 9.09 -10.16 -2.71
CA ILE A 20 7.80 -9.72 -2.15
C ILE A 20 7.66 -8.20 -2.11
N ARG A 21 8.78 -7.46 -1.90
CA ARG A 21 8.76 -5.99 -2.01
C ARG A 21 8.44 -5.54 -3.42
N LEU A 22 9.05 -6.15 -4.42
CA LEU A 22 8.77 -5.84 -5.83
C LEU A 22 7.31 -6.13 -6.16
N VAL A 23 6.79 -7.29 -5.74
CA VAL A 23 5.38 -7.65 -5.92
C VAL A 23 4.46 -6.61 -5.26
N ALA A 24 4.70 -6.29 -3.98
CA ALA A 24 3.89 -5.31 -3.25
C ALA A 24 3.93 -3.92 -3.92
N MET A 25 5.10 -3.49 -4.37
CA MET A 25 5.26 -2.20 -5.02
C MET A 25 4.59 -2.15 -6.39
N PHE A 26 4.77 -3.19 -7.22
CA PHE A 26 4.13 -3.26 -8.52
C PHE A 26 2.60 -3.35 -8.39
N THR A 27 2.09 -4.12 -7.43
CA THR A 27 0.64 -4.22 -7.19
C THR A 27 0.05 -2.91 -6.67
N VAL A 28 0.78 -2.05 -5.94
CA VAL A 28 0.33 -0.69 -5.61
C VAL A 28 0.19 0.17 -6.86
N VAL A 29 1.19 0.15 -7.75
CA VAL A 29 1.12 0.90 -9.01
C VAL A 29 -0.05 0.42 -9.87
N CYS A 30 -0.26 -0.91 -9.96
CA CYS A 30 -1.44 -1.47 -10.62
C CYS A 30 -2.76 -1.02 -9.96
N CYS A 31 -2.81 -0.97 -8.62
CA CYS A 31 -3.99 -0.55 -7.88
C CYS A 31 -4.39 0.87 -8.27
N HIS A 32 -3.44 1.82 -8.26
CA HIS A 32 -3.71 3.19 -8.68
C HIS A 32 -3.92 3.35 -10.19
N SER A 33 -3.43 2.42 -11.02
CA SER A 33 -3.81 2.36 -12.44
C SER A 33 -5.23 1.83 -12.66
N ALA A 34 -5.82 1.16 -11.66
CA ALA A 34 -7.22 0.71 -11.71
C ALA A 34 -8.22 1.78 -11.22
N ASP A 35 -7.75 2.83 -10.53
CA ASP A 35 -8.60 3.89 -10.00
C ASP A 35 -9.49 4.54 -11.07
N PRO A 36 -8.99 4.95 -12.27
CA PRO A 36 -9.83 5.53 -13.32
C PRO A 36 -10.89 4.58 -13.91
N PHE A 37 -10.81 3.28 -13.62
CA PHE A 37 -11.80 2.27 -14.04
C PHE A 37 -12.93 2.14 -13.03
N ASN A 38 -12.64 2.33 -11.74
CA ASN A 38 -13.63 2.27 -10.67
C ASN A 38 -14.33 3.63 -10.48
N PHE A 39 -13.60 4.72 -10.69
CA PHE A 39 -14.05 6.11 -10.55
C PHE A 39 -13.89 6.81 -11.89
N TYR A 40 -14.70 6.42 -12.88
CA TYR A 40 -14.56 6.94 -14.23
C TYR A 40 -14.84 8.45 -14.28
N PRO A 41 -13.86 9.28 -14.62
CA PRO A 41 -14.08 10.72 -14.72
C PRO A 41 -14.81 11.06 -16.03
N GLY A 42 -15.80 11.94 -15.96
CA GLY A 42 -16.55 12.45 -17.11
C GLY A 42 -17.70 11.58 -17.58
N GLU A 43 -18.18 11.82 -18.80
CA GLU A 43 -19.29 11.07 -19.38
C GLU A 43 -18.91 9.61 -19.67
N PRO A 44 -19.77 8.65 -19.27
CA PRO A 44 -19.46 7.23 -19.44
C PRO A 44 -19.48 6.84 -20.94
N PRO A 45 -18.44 6.15 -21.44
CA PRO A 45 -18.44 5.61 -22.79
C PRO A 45 -19.40 4.42 -22.95
N ALA A 46 -19.69 4.04 -24.18
CA ALA A 46 -20.62 2.95 -24.48
C ALA A 46 -20.21 1.59 -23.84
N ASN A 47 -18.93 1.36 -23.58
CA ASN A 47 -18.41 0.15 -22.95
C ASN A 47 -18.10 0.29 -21.45
N ILE A 48 -18.78 1.22 -20.74
CA ILE A 48 -18.55 1.49 -19.32
C ILE A 48 -18.67 0.24 -18.43
N ASP A 49 -19.57 -0.68 -18.77
CA ASP A 49 -19.77 -1.91 -17.99
C ASP A 49 -18.55 -2.84 -18.06
N GLU A 50 -17.89 -2.92 -19.22
CA GLU A 50 -16.63 -3.66 -19.38
C GLU A 50 -15.51 -2.98 -18.57
N ILE A 51 -15.42 -1.67 -18.63
CA ILE A 51 -14.43 -0.88 -17.87
C ILE A 51 -14.61 -1.14 -16.37
N LYS A 52 -15.82 -0.99 -15.84
CA LYS A 52 -16.16 -1.23 -14.43
C LYS A 52 -15.93 -2.69 -14.02
N PHE A 53 -16.19 -3.65 -14.91
CA PHE A 53 -15.90 -5.07 -14.64
C PHE A 53 -14.39 -5.28 -14.40
N TRP A 54 -13.54 -4.80 -15.30
CA TRP A 54 -12.11 -4.97 -15.18
C TRP A 54 -11.52 -4.13 -14.04
N GLY A 55 -12.06 -2.94 -13.78
CA GLY A 55 -11.73 -2.14 -12.59
C GLY A 55 -11.97 -2.92 -11.29
N ALA A 56 -13.15 -3.51 -11.14
CA ALA A 56 -13.49 -4.35 -9.99
C ALA A 56 -12.61 -5.61 -9.89
N ALA A 57 -12.36 -6.29 -11.02
CA ALA A 57 -11.57 -7.51 -11.06
C ALA A 57 -10.11 -7.26 -10.62
N TYR A 58 -9.46 -6.27 -11.21
CA TYR A 58 -8.11 -5.87 -10.80
C TYR A 58 -8.09 -5.23 -9.42
N GLY A 59 -9.02 -4.32 -9.12
CA GLY A 59 -9.13 -3.68 -7.81
C GLY A 59 -9.23 -4.70 -6.68
N ALA A 60 -10.05 -5.75 -6.84
CA ALA A 60 -10.15 -6.85 -5.89
C ALA A 60 -8.83 -7.63 -5.76
N PHE A 61 -8.23 -8.03 -6.90
CA PHE A 61 -7.00 -8.82 -6.92
C PHE A 61 -5.81 -8.10 -6.24
N LEU A 62 -5.75 -6.79 -6.33
CA LEU A 62 -4.62 -5.96 -5.93
C LEU A 62 -4.65 -5.52 -4.45
N ARG A 63 -5.76 -5.76 -3.71
CA ARG A 63 -5.87 -5.37 -2.29
C ARG A 63 -4.75 -5.87 -1.37
N PRO A 64 -4.06 -7.01 -1.59
CA PRO A 64 -2.91 -7.39 -0.78
C PRO A 64 -1.72 -6.42 -0.77
N CYS A 65 -1.65 -5.46 -1.68
CA CYS A 65 -0.51 -4.57 -1.89
C CYS A 65 -0.01 -3.87 -0.61
N VAL A 66 -0.87 -3.15 0.11
CA VAL A 66 -0.51 -2.44 1.35
C VAL A 66 -0.24 -3.40 2.51
N PRO A 67 -1.09 -4.40 2.79
CA PRO A 67 -0.82 -5.40 3.81
C PRO A 67 0.54 -6.08 3.65
N LEU A 68 0.98 -6.38 2.43
CA LEU A 68 2.29 -6.98 2.18
C LEU A 68 3.45 -6.09 2.66
N PHE A 69 3.38 -4.76 2.48
CA PHE A 69 4.40 -3.85 3.01
C PHE A 69 4.46 -3.88 4.54
N VAL A 70 3.30 -3.93 5.19
CA VAL A 70 3.23 -4.04 6.65
C VAL A 70 3.77 -5.38 7.13
N MET A 71 3.42 -6.48 6.46
CA MET A 71 3.98 -7.81 6.78
C MET A 71 5.50 -7.86 6.61
N ILE A 72 6.04 -7.27 5.54
CA ILE A 72 7.50 -7.14 5.33
C ILE A 72 8.13 -6.33 6.47
N THR A 73 7.50 -5.25 6.89
CA THR A 73 7.96 -4.42 8.00
C THR A 73 8.02 -5.24 9.30
N GLY A 74 6.98 -5.99 9.63
CA GLY A 74 6.96 -6.88 10.78
C GLY A 74 8.00 -8.00 10.68
N ALA A 75 8.10 -8.64 9.51
CA ALA A 75 9.10 -9.69 9.26
C ALA A 75 10.55 -9.22 9.44
N LEU A 76 10.85 -7.94 9.15
CA LEU A 76 12.20 -7.40 9.22
C LEU A 76 12.55 -6.74 10.53
N LEU A 77 11.57 -6.12 11.18
CA LEU A 77 11.81 -5.22 12.31
C LEU A 77 11.39 -5.81 13.66
N LEU A 78 10.53 -6.83 13.70
CA LEU A 78 10.16 -7.48 14.96
C LEU A 78 11.11 -8.62 15.31
N PRO A 79 11.59 -8.69 16.56
CA PRO A 79 11.55 -7.63 17.56
C PRO A 79 12.57 -6.52 17.27
N VAL A 80 12.24 -5.27 17.62
CA VAL A 80 13.17 -4.14 17.54
C VAL A 80 14.31 -4.35 18.53
N ARG A 81 15.54 -4.19 18.07
CA ARG A 81 16.74 -4.32 18.88
C ARG A 81 17.53 -3.04 18.90
N GLY A 82 18.17 -2.76 20.01
CA GLY A 82 18.99 -1.57 20.21
C GLY A 82 18.18 -0.40 20.81
N GLU A 83 18.77 0.76 20.75
CA GLU A 83 18.26 1.97 21.39
C GLU A 83 17.06 2.55 20.58
N ILE A 84 15.97 2.88 21.29
CA ILE A 84 14.68 3.25 20.68
C ILE A 84 14.79 4.60 19.94
N SER A 85 15.51 5.58 20.49
CA SER A 85 15.65 6.89 19.86
C SER A 85 16.42 6.79 18.54
N ALA A 86 17.46 5.96 18.48
CA ALA A 86 18.19 5.67 17.26
C ALA A 86 17.32 4.96 16.21
N PHE A 87 16.44 4.04 16.65
CA PHE A 87 15.46 3.40 15.78
C PHE A 87 14.51 4.44 15.18
N TYR A 88 13.89 5.29 15.98
CA TYR A 88 12.97 6.33 15.50
C TYR A 88 13.66 7.29 14.53
N LYS A 89 14.81 7.84 14.94
CA LYS A 89 15.58 8.77 14.09
C LYS A 89 15.89 8.14 12.72
N LYS A 90 16.33 6.88 12.71
CA LYS A 90 16.67 6.18 11.48
C LYS A 90 15.46 5.89 10.58
N ARG A 91 14.32 5.49 11.16
CA ARG A 91 13.15 5.04 10.40
C ARG A 91 12.27 6.20 9.97
N ILE A 92 11.94 7.09 10.89
CA ILE A 92 11.06 8.23 10.61
C ILE A 92 11.74 9.21 9.65
N SER A 93 13.00 9.60 9.86
CA SER A 93 13.66 10.55 8.98
C SER A 93 13.77 10.05 7.53
N ARG A 94 13.87 8.74 7.32
CA ARG A 94 13.96 8.14 5.98
C ARG A 94 12.68 8.29 5.18
N VAL A 95 11.51 8.29 5.84
CA VAL A 95 10.21 8.43 5.17
C VAL A 95 9.73 9.88 5.18
N PHE A 96 10.07 10.64 6.21
CA PHE A 96 9.59 12.00 6.43
C PHE A 96 10.05 12.99 5.34
N TRP A 97 11.36 13.01 5.01
CA TRP A 97 11.87 13.98 4.04
C TRP A 97 11.34 13.77 2.63
N PRO A 98 11.35 12.54 2.06
CA PRO A 98 10.73 12.32 0.76
C PRO A 98 9.22 12.63 0.77
N PHE A 99 8.51 12.27 1.84
CA PHE A 99 7.10 12.60 2.01
C PHE A 99 6.89 14.12 1.93
N LEU A 100 7.62 14.91 2.72
CA LEU A 100 7.51 16.37 2.72
C LEU A 100 7.74 16.96 1.31
N ILE A 101 8.81 16.53 0.64
CA ILE A 101 9.18 17.04 -0.69
C ILE A 101 8.10 16.71 -1.72
N TRP A 102 7.67 15.45 -1.77
CA TRP A 102 6.73 15.01 -2.79
C TRP A 102 5.31 15.52 -2.54
N SER A 103 4.84 15.59 -1.29
CA SER A 103 3.54 16.21 -0.99
C SER A 103 3.51 17.69 -1.37
N VAL A 104 4.60 18.45 -1.16
CA VAL A 104 4.70 19.83 -1.65
C VAL A 104 4.62 19.88 -3.19
N ILE A 105 5.33 18.99 -3.88
CA ILE A 105 5.31 18.92 -5.35
C ILE A 105 3.90 18.59 -5.85
N TYR A 106 3.22 17.59 -5.29
CA TYR A 106 1.86 17.22 -5.67
C TYR A 106 0.88 18.38 -5.49
N ASN A 107 0.92 19.04 -4.32
CA ASN A 107 -0.01 20.12 -4.01
C ASN A 107 0.25 21.41 -4.78
N LEU A 108 1.48 21.66 -5.25
CA LEU A 108 1.80 22.79 -6.12
C LEU A 108 1.57 22.51 -7.61
N PHE A 109 1.45 21.24 -8.01
CA PHE A 109 1.42 20.84 -9.41
C PHE A 109 0.26 21.49 -10.20
N PRO A 110 -1.01 21.49 -9.74
CA PRO A 110 -2.10 22.13 -10.48
C PRO A 110 -1.94 23.64 -10.64
N TRP A 111 -1.42 24.33 -9.61
CA TRP A 111 -1.13 25.76 -9.73
C TRP A 111 -0.05 26.03 -10.77
N PHE A 112 1.04 25.25 -10.72
CA PHE A 112 2.16 25.41 -11.67
C PHE A 112 1.74 25.11 -13.11
N THR A 113 0.98 24.05 -13.36
CA THR A 113 0.47 23.72 -14.70
C THR A 113 -0.53 24.77 -15.20
N GLY A 114 -1.34 25.36 -14.30
CA GLY A 114 -2.22 26.47 -14.59
C GLY A 114 -1.48 27.73 -15.08
N LEU A 115 -0.31 28.06 -14.48
CA LEU A 115 0.55 29.15 -14.93
C LEU A 115 1.10 28.92 -16.35
N LEU A 116 1.27 27.65 -16.73
CA LEU A 116 1.74 27.30 -18.09
C LEU A 116 0.61 27.26 -19.13
N GLY A 117 -0.63 27.57 -18.74
CA GLY A 117 -1.79 27.51 -19.62
C GLY A 117 -2.17 26.08 -20.04
N LEU A 118 -1.77 25.08 -19.29
CA LEU A 118 -2.12 23.69 -19.57
C LEU A 118 -3.61 23.47 -19.32
N ASN A 119 -4.23 22.67 -20.21
CA ASN A 119 -5.65 22.41 -20.18
C ASN A 119 -6.07 21.74 -18.84
N PRO A 120 -7.19 22.17 -18.20
CA PRO A 120 -7.75 21.49 -17.03
C PRO A 120 -7.89 19.98 -17.15
N GLU A 121 -8.20 19.45 -18.33
CA GLU A 121 -8.33 18.02 -18.62
C GLU A 121 -7.06 17.23 -18.26
N ILE A 122 -5.87 17.81 -18.41
CA ILE A 122 -4.61 17.17 -18.00
C ILE A 122 -4.61 16.84 -16.52
N ILE A 123 -5.15 17.74 -15.68
CA ILE A 123 -5.20 17.52 -14.23
C ILE A 123 -6.12 16.36 -13.88
N LEU A 124 -7.25 16.22 -14.56
CA LEU A 124 -8.18 15.09 -14.35
C LEU A 124 -7.54 13.75 -14.76
N ASP A 125 -6.75 13.75 -15.82
CA ASP A 125 -5.99 12.58 -16.26
C ASP A 125 -4.92 12.15 -15.24
N PHE A 126 -4.29 13.14 -14.56
CA PHE A 126 -3.26 12.86 -13.55
C PHE A 126 -3.85 12.45 -12.20
N PHE A 127 -4.95 13.07 -11.79
CA PHE A 127 -5.52 12.95 -10.45
C PHE A 127 -7.02 12.64 -10.51
N PRO A 128 -7.41 11.39 -10.76
CA PRO A 128 -8.81 11.02 -10.98
C PRO A 128 -9.73 11.29 -9.79
N TYR A 129 -9.19 11.43 -8.58
CA TYR A 129 -9.98 11.75 -7.39
C TYR A 129 -10.13 13.25 -7.09
N SER A 130 -9.34 14.10 -7.75
CA SER A 130 -9.27 15.53 -7.38
C SER A 130 -10.38 16.39 -7.96
N GLY A 131 -11.11 15.89 -8.97
CA GLY A 131 -12.18 16.62 -9.63
C GLY A 131 -11.73 17.88 -10.38
N GLU A 132 -12.70 18.63 -10.95
CA GLU A 132 -12.44 19.85 -11.71
C GLU A 132 -11.86 20.99 -10.86
N GLU A 133 -12.09 21.00 -9.55
CA GLU A 133 -11.61 22.04 -8.66
C GLU A 133 -10.08 22.12 -8.66
N ALA A 134 -9.40 21.00 -8.71
CA ALA A 134 -7.95 20.95 -8.76
C ALA A 134 -7.39 21.61 -10.04
N ALA A 135 -8.10 21.51 -11.15
CA ALA A 135 -7.69 22.14 -12.42
C ALA A 135 -7.65 23.67 -12.37
N ARG A 136 -8.37 24.28 -11.41
CA ARG A 136 -8.44 25.74 -11.21
C ARG A 136 -7.75 26.20 -9.92
N GLN A 137 -6.93 25.34 -9.31
CA GLN A 137 -6.33 25.57 -8.01
C GLN A 137 -5.41 26.80 -8.01
N SER A 138 -5.69 27.74 -7.13
CA SER A 138 -4.85 28.93 -6.90
C SER A 138 -3.65 28.59 -6.00
N LEU A 139 -2.64 29.47 -5.99
CA LEU A 139 -1.51 29.34 -5.08
C LEU A 139 -1.95 29.30 -3.61
N ASN A 140 -2.91 30.12 -3.23
CA ASN A 140 -3.40 30.15 -1.85
C ASN A 140 -4.03 28.80 -1.42
N VAL A 141 -4.78 28.15 -2.30
CA VAL A 141 -5.34 26.82 -2.05
C VAL A 141 -4.22 25.79 -1.94
N SER A 142 -3.24 25.83 -2.85
CA SER A 142 -2.05 24.96 -2.78
C SER A 142 -1.28 25.11 -1.47
N LEU A 143 -1.06 26.35 -1.01
CA LEU A 143 -0.39 26.64 0.25
C LEU A 143 -1.23 26.20 1.46
N GLY A 144 -2.58 26.27 1.36
CA GLY A 144 -3.50 25.71 2.36
C GLY A 144 -3.29 24.21 2.54
N TYR A 145 -3.33 23.42 1.47
CA TYR A 145 -3.07 21.98 1.52
C TYR A 145 -1.67 21.64 2.06
N ILE A 146 -0.65 22.43 1.70
CA ILE A 146 0.70 22.24 2.25
C ILE A 146 0.73 22.53 3.75
N ALA A 147 0.00 23.54 4.23
CA ALA A 147 -0.09 23.85 5.65
C ALA A 147 -0.86 22.76 6.45
N GLU A 148 -1.83 22.12 5.83
CA GLU A 148 -2.60 21.02 6.44
C GLU A 148 -1.86 19.67 6.41
N MET A 149 -0.81 19.53 5.60
CA MET A 149 -0.06 18.28 5.42
C MET A 149 0.43 17.63 6.74
N PRO A 150 0.77 18.33 7.84
CA PRO A 150 1.06 17.65 9.11
C PRO A 150 -0.13 16.92 9.72
N LEU A 151 -1.35 17.25 9.32
CA LEU A 151 -2.60 16.71 9.84
C LEU A 151 -3.24 15.70 8.90
N ASN A 152 -3.21 15.97 7.58
CA ASN A 152 -3.83 15.10 6.58
C ASN A 152 -3.20 15.27 5.18
N PHE A 153 -3.43 14.28 4.31
CA PHE A 153 -3.10 14.32 2.88
C PHE A 153 -4.25 15.00 2.10
N SER A 154 -3.96 15.48 0.89
CA SER A 154 -4.95 15.97 -0.07
C SER A 154 -5.37 14.88 -1.07
N LEU A 155 -6.40 15.16 -1.88
CA LEU A 155 -6.78 14.25 -2.97
C LEU A 155 -5.74 14.20 -4.10
N LEU A 156 -4.82 15.17 -4.17
CA LEU A 156 -3.71 15.18 -5.14
C LEU A 156 -2.60 14.20 -4.76
N ASP A 157 -2.45 13.91 -3.47
CA ASP A 157 -1.43 13.00 -2.94
C ASP A 157 -2.05 11.90 -2.05
N VAL A 158 -3.26 11.44 -2.43
CA VAL A 158 -4.04 10.48 -1.65
C VAL A 158 -3.24 9.24 -1.22
N HIS A 159 -2.34 8.74 -2.07
CA HIS A 159 -1.49 7.59 -1.73
C HIS A 159 -0.58 7.84 -0.52
N MET A 160 -0.33 9.09 -0.14
CA MET A 160 0.49 9.45 1.04
C MET A 160 -0.14 9.05 2.37
N TRP A 161 -1.45 8.70 2.43
CA TRP A 161 -2.08 8.18 3.65
C TRP A 161 -1.27 7.05 4.30
N TYR A 162 -0.61 6.22 3.48
CA TYR A 162 0.23 5.12 3.97
C TYR A 162 1.47 5.59 4.74
N ILE A 163 1.98 6.79 4.46
CA ILE A 163 3.14 7.34 5.19
C ILE A 163 2.76 7.68 6.63
N TYR A 164 1.58 8.24 6.85
CA TYR A 164 1.06 8.49 8.21
C TYR A 164 0.89 7.16 8.96
N LEU A 165 0.29 6.16 8.31
CA LEU A 165 0.19 4.81 8.86
C LEU A 165 1.57 4.24 9.20
N LEU A 166 2.54 4.34 8.29
CA LEU A 166 3.88 3.78 8.46
C LEU A 166 4.63 4.45 9.62
N ILE A 167 4.51 5.77 9.78
CA ILE A 167 5.07 6.49 10.93
C ILE A 167 4.41 6.00 12.23
N GLY A 168 3.08 5.88 12.26
CA GLY A 168 2.35 5.33 13.40
C GLY A 168 2.81 3.92 13.78
N LEU A 169 3.01 3.05 12.78
CA LEU A 169 3.55 1.71 12.99
C LEU A 169 4.99 1.73 13.51
N TYR A 170 5.84 2.66 13.04
CA TYR A 170 7.19 2.80 13.58
C TYR A 170 7.18 3.26 15.03
N LEU A 171 6.27 4.16 15.43
CA LEU A 171 6.11 4.56 16.83
C LEU A 171 5.62 3.38 17.70
N TYR A 172 4.74 2.55 17.18
CA TYR A 172 4.18 1.39 17.88
C TYR A 172 5.17 0.20 18.00
N LEU A 173 6.04 0.01 17.01
CA LEU A 173 6.92 -1.17 16.90
C LEU A 173 7.76 -1.47 18.14
N PRO A 174 8.43 -0.51 18.82
CA PRO A 174 9.21 -0.81 20.02
C PRO A 174 8.35 -1.29 21.20
N ILE A 175 7.13 -0.74 21.34
CA ILE A 175 6.18 -1.16 22.37
C ILE A 175 5.75 -2.59 22.11
N PHE A 176 5.33 -2.89 20.89
CA PHE A 176 4.86 -4.21 20.48
C PHE A 176 5.99 -5.25 20.51
N SER A 177 7.22 -4.84 20.24
CA SER A 177 8.41 -5.70 20.29
C SER A 177 8.65 -6.30 21.67
N ALA A 178 8.41 -5.53 22.73
CA ALA A 178 8.59 -6.01 24.10
C ALA A 178 7.67 -7.20 24.43
N TRP A 179 6.45 -7.17 23.89
CA TRP A 179 5.53 -8.30 24.01
C TRP A 179 5.92 -9.45 23.06
N VAL A 180 6.20 -9.17 21.77
CA VAL A 180 6.53 -10.19 20.75
C VAL A 180 7.75 -11.01 21.16
N GLU A 181 8.74 -10.39 21.79
CA GLU A 181 9.97 -11.07 22.26
C GLU A 181 9.70 -12.09 23.36
N LYS A 182 8.77 -11.79 24.27
CA LYS A 182 8.45 -12.64 25.43
C LYS A 182 7.26 -13.59 25.19
N ALA A 183 6.42 -13.29 24.20
CA ALA A 183 5.20 -14.06 23.93
C ALA A 183 5.52 -15.44 23.39
N SER A 184 4.85 -16.47 23.92
CA SER A 184 4.88 -17.80 23.33
C SER A 184 4.26 -17.83 21.93
N GLU A 185 4.61 -18.83 21.12
CA GLU A 185 4.02 -18.99 19.78
C GLU A 185 2.48 -19.16 19.85
N LYS A 186 1.98 -19.81 20.90
CA LYS A 186 0.55 -19.94 21.16
C LYS A 186 -0.11 -18.59 21.46
N ALA A 187 0.54 -17.72 22.25
CA ALA A 187 0.02 -16.37 22.54
C ALA A 187 -0.02 -15.50 21.28
N LYS A 188 1.02 -15.57 20.43
CA LYS A 188 1.04 -14.90 19.11
C LYS A 188 -0.10 -15.38 18.22
N LEU A 189 -0.35 -16.69 18.19
CA LEU A 189 -1.44 -17.27 17.42
C LEU A 189 -2.81 -16.79 17.91
N TRP A 190 -3.03 -16.77 19.23
CA TRP A 190 -4.27 -16.23 19.80
C TRP A 190 -4.49 -14.75 19.47
N PHE A 191 -3.43 -13.95 19.50
CA PHE A 191 -3.51 -12.57 19.04
C PHE A 191 -3.96 -12.49 17.58
N LEU A 192 -3.36 -13.29 16.69
CA LEU A 192 -3.71 -13.34 15.26
C LEU A 192 -5.16 -13.82 15.04
N VAL A 193 -5.66 -14.74 15.86
CA VAL A 193 -7.07 -15.17 15.80
C VAL A 193 -8.00 -14.02 16.21
N ALA A 194 -7.73 -13.35 17.34
CA ALA A 194 -8.51 -12.21 17.79
C ALA A 194 -8.50 -11.08 16.74
N TRP A 195 -7.33 -10.79 16.18
CA TRP A 195 -7.19 -9.85 15.07
C TRP A 195 -7.98 -10.27 13.83
N GLY A 196 -7.93 -11.54 13.41
CA GLY A 196 -8.70 -12.06 12.28
C GLY A 196 -10.21 -11.89 12.49
N ILE A 197 -10.70 -12.08 13.73
CA ILE A 197 -12.11 -11.82 14.08
C ILE A 197 -12.47 -10.35 13.91
N THR A 198 -11.56 -9.40 14.25
CA THR A 198 -11.82 -7.98 14.02
C THR A 198 -12.00 -7.64 12.54
N GLY A 199 -11.43 -8.45 11.63
CA GLY A 199 -11.63 -8.29 10.18
C GLY A 199 -13.06 -8.55 9.70
N LEU A 200 -13.94 -9.10 10.56
CA LEU A 200 -15.38 -9.26 10.28
C LEU A 200 -16.22 -8.06 10.76
N LEU A 201 -15.66 -7.20 11.62
CA LEU A 201 -16.42 -6.08 12.21
C LEU A 201 -16.97 -5.10 11.18
N PRO A 202 -16.26 -4.71 10.10
CA PRO A 202 -16.82 -3.81 9.08
C PRO A 202 -18.13 -4.34 8.50
N TYR A 203 -18.22 -5.65 8.23
CA TYR A 203 -19.45 -6.29 7.73
C TYR A 203 -20.54 -6.30 8.77
N TYR A 204 -20.20 -6.60 10.03
CA TYR A 204 -21.19 -6.57 11.11
C TYR A 204 -21.80 -5.18 11.28
N TYR A 205 -20.96 -4.13 11.26
CA TYR A 205 -21.41 -2.74 11.37
C TYR A 205 -22.32 -2.33 10.21
N GLN A 206 -22.01 -2.77 9.00
CA GLN A 206 -22.78 -2.42 7.81
C GLN A 206 -24.13 -3.15 7.73
N PHE A 207 -24.14 -4.46 8.05
CA PHE A 207 -25.30 -5.29 7.75
C PHE A 207 -26.15 -5.66 8.98
N VAL A 208 -25.65 -5.48 10.21
CA VAL A 208 -26.32 -5.95 11.41
C VAL A 208 -26.55 -4.80 12.40
N SER A 209 -25.50 -4.22 12.98
CA SER A 209 -25.60 -3.18 13.99
C SER A 209 -24.28 -2.44 14.15
N PRO A 210 -24.28 -1.10 14.35
CA PRO A 210 -23.08 -0.35 14.70
C PRO A 210 -22.55 -0.70 16.12
N TYR A 211 -23.34 -1.40 16.92
CA TYR A 211 -23.02 -1.73 18.31
C TYR A 211 -22.76 -3.22 18.49
N ILE A 212 -21.56 -3.56 18.96
CA ILE A 212 -21.14 -4.92 19.27
C ILE A 212 -20.13 -4.89 20.42
N TRP A 213 -20.15 -5.91 21.30
CA TRP A 213 -19.18 -6.14 22.38
C TRP A 213 -18.88 -4.88 23.22
N GLY A 214 -19.95 -4.23 23.67
CA GLY A 214 -19.85 -3.03 24.51
C GLY A 214 -19.50 -1.75 23.77
N GLY A 215 -19.53 -1.73 22.45
CA GLY A 215 -19.44 -0.51 21.65
C GLY A 215 -20.62 0.41 21.96
N CYS A 216 -20.34 1.67 22.35
CA CYS A 216 -21.34 2.71 22.68
C CYS A 216 -20.65 4.08 22.67
N ALA A 217 -21.41 5.15 22.96
CA ALA A 217 -20.88 6.52 23.01
C ALA A 217 -19.70 6.68 24.02
N TRP A 218 -19.68 5.92 25.10
CA TRP A 218 -18.60 5.93 26.09
C TRP A 218 -17.44 4.97 25.78
N ASN A 219 -17.70 4.00 24.92
CA ASN A 219 -16.70 3.02 24.45
C ASN A 219 -16.90 2.76 22.95
N SER A 220 -16.43 3.69 22.13
CA SER A 220 -16.46 3.56 20.67
C SER A 220 -15.56 2.45 20.13
N PHE A 221 -14.73 1.86 20.98
CA PHE A 221 -13.67 0.94 20.58
C PHE A 221 -14.02 -0.54 20.72
N ASN A 222 -15.12 -0.92 21.31
CA ASN A 222 -15.52 -2.29 21.60
C ASN A 222 -14.42 -3.19 22.28
N MET A 223 -14.79 -4.43 22.64
CA MET A 223 -13.92 -5.36 23.38
C MET A 223 -12.64 -5.74 22.63
N LEU A 224 -12.66 -5.86 21.31
CA LEU A 224 -11.53 -6.33 20.51
C LEU A 224 -10.72 -5.22 19.83
N TYR A 225 -11.03 -3.96 20.10
CA TYR A 225 -10.38 -2.81 19.43
C TYR A 225 -8.85 -2.88 19.46
N TYR A 226 -8.25 -3.26 20.60
CA TYR A 226 -6.78 -3.31 20.76
C TYR A 226 -6.10 -4.41 19.93
N PHE A 227 -6.87 -5.31 19.35
CA PHE A 227 -6.38 -6.32 18.40
C PHE A 227 -6.57 -5.87 16.96
N ALA A 228 -7.41 -4.85 16.70
CA ALA A 228 -7.74 -4.39 15.35
C ALA A 228 -6.60 -3.64 14.67
N GLY A 229 -6.70 -3.49 13.35
CA GLY A 229 -5.82 -2.64 12.55
C GLY A 229 -4.59 -3.35 11.99
N PHE A 230 -3.63 -2.56 11.53
CA PHE A 230 -2.44 -3.05 10.82
C PHE A 230 -1.39 -3.72 11.70
N ASN A 231 -1.49 -3.61 13.03
CA ASN A 231 -0.61 -4.31 13.98
C ASN A 231 -0.64 -5.83 13.80
N GLY A 232 -1.80 -6.38 13.44
CA GLY A 232 -1.93 -7.79 13.13
C GLY A 232 -1.08 -8.23 11.93
N TYR A 233 -0.99 -7.43 10.89
CA TYR A 233 -0.11 -7.71 9.76
C TYR A 233 1.38 -7.66 10.14
N LEU A 234 1.79 -6.77 11.07
CA LEU A 234 3.17 -6.80 11.60
C LEU A 234 3.47 -8.15 12.24
N LEU A 235 2.57 -8.61 13.13
CA LEU A 235 2.74 -9.89 13.80
C LEU A 235 2.67 -11.05 12.82
N LEU A 236 1.73 -11.03 11.88
CA LEU A 236 1.55 -12.06 10.88
C LEU A 236 2.81 -12.22 10.02
N GLY A 237 3.40 -11.11 9.57
CA GLY A 237 4.66 -11.12 8.81
C GLY A 237 5.82 -11.69 9.62
N HIS A 238 5.95 -11.32 10.89
CA HIS A 238 6.92 -11.89 11.82
C HIS A 238 6.69 -13.40 12.04
N TYR A 239 5.46 -13.79 12.31
CA TYR A 239 5.08 -15.18 12.56
C TYR A 239 5.36 -16.08 11.35
N LEU A 240 4.85 -15.69 10.16
CA LEU A 240 5.01 -16.48 8.94
C LEU A 240 6.45 -16.54 8.44
N ARG A 241 7.28 -15.51 8.72
CA ARG A 241 8.71 -15.57 8.44
C ARG A 241 9.41 -16.70 9.16
N ASN A 242 9.02 -16.95 10.41
CA ASN A 242 9.66 -17.94 11.30
C ASN A 242 9.09 -19.35 11.16
N HIS A 243 7.99 -19.54 10.41
CA HIS A 243 7.37 -20.84 10.20
C HIS A 243 7.46 -21.26 8.73
N ASP A 244 8.07 -22.42 8.49
CA ASP A 244 8.20 -22.98 7.15
C ASP A 244 7.16 -24.09 6.91
N TRP A 245 6.48 -23.99 5.76
CA TRP A 245 5.52 -25.00 5.29
C TRP A 245 6.12 -25.77 4.11
N SER A 246 5.68 -27.02 3.90
CA SER A 246 5.98 -27.74 2.66
C SER A 246 5.25 -27.08 1.46
N TRP A 247 5.71 -27.34 0.25
CA TRP A 247 5.01 -26.84 -0.96
C TRP A 247 3.57 -27.35 -1.03
N SER A 248 3.35 -28.64 -0.77
CA SER A 248 2.00 -29.23 -0.79
C SER A 248 1.07 -28.49 0.18
N LYS A 249 1.48 -28.33 1.46
CA LYS A 249 0.70 -27.58 2.44
C LYS A 249 0.48 -26.13 2.04
N THR A 250 1.51 -25.47 1.46
CA THR A 250 1.38 -24.08 1.01
C THR A 250 0.30 -23.96 -0.05
N LEU A 251 0.35 -24.78 -1.11
CA LEU A 251 -0.61 -24.68 -2.21
C LEU A 251 -2.02 -25.12 -1.79
N SER A 252 -2.16 -26.23 -1.03
CA SER A 252 -3.46 -26.72 -0.58
C SER A 252 -4.24 -25.74 0.30
N VAL A 253 -3.53 -24.88 1.06
CA VAL A 253 -4.16 -23.84 1.90
C VAL A 253 -4.27 -22.54 1.16
N CYS A 254 -3.20 -22.10 0.47
CA CYS A 254 -3.16 -20.77 -0.14
C CYS A 254 -4.12 -20.61 -1.33
N ILE A 255 -4.27 -21.64 -2.17
CA ILE A 255 -5.15 -21.53 -3.34
C ILE A 255 -6.62 -21.34 -2.94
N PRO A 256 -7.25 -22.23 -2.14
CA PRO A 256 -8.65 -22.04 -1.77
C PRO A 256 -8.86 -20.78 -0.92
N MET A 257 -7.91 -20.43 -0.05
CA MET A 257 -7.99 -19.23 0.78
C MET A 257 -7.94 -17.96 -0.08
N PHE A 258 -7.05 -17.89 -1.07
CA PHE A 258 -6.98 -16.77 -2.00
C PHE A 258 -8.26 -16.66 -2.83
N LEU A 259 -8.73 -17.76 -3.40
CA LEU A 259 -9.94 -17.76 -4.21
C LEU A 259 -11.16 -17.32 -3.41
N ALA A 260 -11.34 -17.83 -2.19
CA ALA A 260 -12.43 -17.42 -1.33
C ALA A 260 -12.36 -15.90 -0.99
N GLY A 261 -11.19 -15.41 -0.58
CA GLY A 261 -10.99 -13.98 -0.32
C GLY A 261 -11.24 -13.11 -1.56
N TYR A 262 -10.74 -13.52 -2.72
CA TYR A 262 -10.93 -12.81 -3.98
C TYR A 262 -12.42 -12.76 -4.39
N MET A 263 -13.12 -13.89 -4.31
CA MET A 263 -14.55 -13.96 -4.65
C MET A 263 -15.39 -13.05 -3.76
N VAL A 264 -15.13 -13.07 -2.44
CA VAL A 264 -15.82 -12.15 -1.50
C VAL A 264 -15.51 -10.69 -1.85
N THR A 265 -14.24 -10.35 -2.11
CA THR A 265 -13.83 -8.99 -2.47
C THR A 265 -14.47 -8.53 -3.77
N PHE A 266 -14.40 -9.33 -4.83
CA PHE A 266 -14.88 -8.98 -6.16
C PHE A 266 -16.41 -8.86 -6.20
N PHE A 267 -17.13 -9.91 -5.76
CA PHE A 267 -18.59 -9.88 -5.80
C PHE A 267 -19.18 -8.91 -4.80
N GLY A 268 -18.56 -8.78 -3.63
CA GLY A 268 -18.97 -7.81 -2.63
C GLY A 268 -18.85 -6.38 -3.13
N PHE A 269 -17.71 -6.01 -3.72
CA PHE A 269 -17.52 -4.69 -4.33
C PHE A 269 -18.54 -4.43 -5.46
N ARG A 270 -18.70 -5.39 -6.37
CA ARG A 270 -19.70 -5.27 -7.45
C ARG A 270 -21.14 -5.16 -6.95
N HIS A 271 -21.47 -5.85 -5.86
CA HIS A 271 -22.78 -5.73 -5.24
C HIS A 271 -23.00 -4.30 -4.68
N MET A 272 -22.00 -3.76 -3.97
CA MET A 272 -22.11 -2.40 -3.40
C MET A 272 -22.22 -1.33 -4.49
N THR A 273 -21.39 -1.41 -5.55
CA THR A 273 -21.45 -0.46 -6.66
C THR A 273 -22.74 -0.51 -7.49
N ALA A 274 -23.52 -1.59 -7.38
CA ALA A 274 -24.82 -1.73 -8.04
C ALA A 274 -25.99 -1.16 -7.21
N LEU A 275 -25.76 -0.78 -5.96
CA LEU A 275 -26.81 -0.21 -5.10
C LEU A 275 -27.11 1.24 -5.51
N PRO A 276 -28.40 1.65 -5.57
CA PRO A 276 -28.81 3.00 -5.99
C PRO A 276 -28.26 4.11 -5.07
N GLN A 277 -27.99 3.80 -3.81
CA GLN A 277 -27.47 4.72 -2.80
C GLN A 277 -26.20 4.13 -2.17
N CYS A 278 -25.14 4.06 -2.96
CA CYS A 278 -23.83 3.62 -2.48
C CYS A 278 -23.07 4.81 -1.90
N THR A 279 -22.75 4.77 -0.60
CA THR A 279 -21.84 5.74 0.04
C THR A 279 -20.38 5.33 -0.18
N ASP A 280 -19.43 6.26 0.02
CA ASP A 280 -18.00 5.96 -0.06
C ASP A 280 -17.59 4.86 0.93
N GLU A 281 -18.17 4.85 2.13
CA GLU A 281 -17.92 3.79 3.13
C GLU A 281 -18.42 2.42 2.68
N MET A 282 -19.59 2.38 2.02
CA MET A 282 -20.14 1.14 1.43
C MET A 282 -19.29 0.66 0.25
N LEU A 283 -18.81 1.60 -0.58
CA LEU A 283 -17.94 1.30 -1.72
C LEU A 283 -16.65 0.61 -1.25
N GLU A 284 -16.02 1.14 -0.21
CA GLU A 284 -14.75 0.64 0.32
C GLU A 284 -14.89 -0.59 1.23
N LEU A 285 -16.12 -0.99 1.61
CA LEU A 285 -16.36 -2.06 2.59
C LEU A 285 -15.60 -3.36 2.28
N PHE A 286 -15.67 -3.84 1.03
CA PHE A 286 -15.01 -5.07 0.60
C PHE A 286 -13.55 -4.86 0.16
N PHE A 287 -13.14 -3.61 0.00
CA PHE A 287 -11.78 -3.21 -0.39
C PHE A 287 -10.91 -2.82 0.80
N THR A 288 -11.49 -2.71 1.99
CA THR A 288 -10.77 -2.31 3.21
C THR A 288 -9.66 -3.30 3.56
N TYR A 289 -8.45 -2.80 3.80
CA TYR A 289 -7.26 -3.62 4.00
C TYR A 289 -7.31 -4.51 5.25
N ASN A 290 -8.06 -4.12 6.28
CA ASN A 290 -8.18 -4.86 7.54
C ASN A 290 -9.36 -5.85 7.55
N SER A 291 -10.06 -6.05 6.45
CA SER A 291 -11.14 -7.04 6.35
C SER A 291 -10.60 -8.47 6.15
N LEU A 292 -11.37 -9.45 6.61
CA LEU A 292 -10.95 -10.86 6.60
C LEU A 292 -10.67 -11.38 5.18
N ASN A 293 -11.44 -10.97 4.16
CA ASN A 293 -11.22 -11.36 2.76
C ASN A 293 -9.86 -10.89 2.25
N VAL A 294 -9.43 -9.66 2.59
CA VAL A 294 -8.11 -9.14 2.20
C VAL A 294 -6.99 -9.82 2.97
N ILE A 295 -7.19 -10.12 4.26
CA ILE A 295 -6.25 -10.94 5.04
C ILE A 295 -6.04 -12.31 4.37
N MET A 296 -7.15 -12.98 3.97
CA MET A 296 -7.12 -14.26 3.28
C MET A 296 -6.38 -14.22 1.95
N MET A 297 -6.46 -13.10 1.21
CA MET A 297 -5.71 -12.93 -0.04
C MET A 297 -4.24 -12.63 0.21
N THR A 298 -3.89 -11.92 1.28
CA THR A 298 -2.52 -11.45 1.55
C THR A 298 -1.59 -12.59 1.99
N ILE A 299 -2.06 -13.50 2.83
CA ILE A 299 -1.27 -14.64 3.33
C ILE A 299 -0.66 -15.48 2.19
N PRO A 300 -1.41 -15.86 1.14
CA PRO A 300 -0.87 -16.58 -0.02
C PRO A 300 0.29 -15.88 -0.74
N PHE A 301 0.18 -14.58 -0.98
CA PHE A 301 1.27 -13.82 -1.59
C PHE A 301 2.56 -13.92 -0.79
N PHE A 302 2.46 -13.76 0.55
CA PHE A 302 3.62 -13.82 1.42
C PHE A 302 4.24 -15.22 1.47
N LEU A 303 3.43 -16.28 1.64
CA LEU A 303 3.91 -17.65 1.74
C LEU A 303 4.49 -18.17 0.43
N ILE A 304 3.90 -17.83 -0.71
CA ILE A 304 4.41 -18.22 -2.03
C ILE A 304 5.71 -17.48 -2.34
N ALA A 305 5.75 -16.16 -2.10
CA ALA A 305 6.97 -15.38 -2.31
C ALA A 305 8.15 -15.89 -1.46
N LYS A 306 7.89 -16.34 -0.22
CA LYS A 306 8.90 -16.95 0.65
C LYS A 306 9.54 -18.21 0.05
N LYS A 307 8.84 -18.90 -0.86
CA LYS A 307 9.31 -20.11 -1.55
C LYS A 307 10.14 -19.81 -2.81
N VAL A 308 10.10 -18.58 -3.30
CA VAL A 308 10.79 -18.20 -4.54
C VAL A 308 12.30 -18.23 -4.31
N LYS A 309 13.01 -18.97 -5.15
CA LYS A 309 14.47 -19.05 -5.18
C LYS A 309 14.97 -18.44 -6.49
N VAL A 310 15.65 -17.32 -6.42
CA VAL A 310 16.27 -16.69 -7.58
C VAL A 310 17.73 -17.12 -7.65
N ARG A 311 18.13 -17.86 -8.70
CA ARG A 311 19.49 -18.39 -8.87
C ARG A 311 20.37 -17.46 -9.71
N SER A 312 19.79 -16.72 -10.65
CA SER A 312 20.52 -15.82 -11.54
C SER A 312 21.03 -14.59 -10.77
N GLU A 313 22.34 -14.36 -10.78
CA GLU A 313 22.95 -13.16 -10.18
C GLU A 313 22.46 -11.87 -10.83
N LEU A 314 22.23 -11.87 -12.15
CA LEU A 314 21.69 -10.70 -12.85
C LEU A 314 20.32 -10.32 -12.29
N ILE A 315 19.42 -11.30 -12.14
CA ILE A 315 18.08 -11.05 -11.57
C ILE A 315 18.20 -10.61 -10.11
N GLN A 316 19.09 -11.18 -9.31
CA GLN A 316 19.32 -10.72 -7.93
C GLN A 316 19.78 -9.26 -7.88
N ARG A 317 20.70 -8.84 -8.76
CA ARG A 317 21.15 -7.44 -8.85
C ARG A 317 20.02 -6.50 -9.29
N MET A 318 19.20 -6.92 -10.24
CA MET A 318 18.01 -6.15 -10.66
C MET A 318 17.01 -5.99 -9.52
N LEU A 319 16.68 -7.07 -8.81
CA LEU A 319 15.79 -7.04 -7.64
C LEU A 319 16.33 -6.13 -6.54
N ALA A 320 17.62 -6.20 -6.25
CA ALA A 320 18.27 -5.34 -5.27
C ALA A 320 18.19 -3.86 -5.67
N ASN A 321 18.42 -3.51 -6.95
CA ASN A 321 18.28 -2.16 -7.45
C ASN A 321 16.83 -1.65 -7.32
N LEU A 322 15.86 -2.45 -7.78
CA LEU A 322 14.43 -2.11 -7.68
C LEU A 322 13.98 -1.95 -6.22
N THR A 323 14.48 -2.79 -5.31
CA THR A 323 14.21 -2.67 -3.87
C THR A 323 14.77 -1.37 -3.28
N VAL A 324 15.99 -0.98 -3.70
CA VAL A 324 16.61 0.28 -3.26
C VAL A 324 15.85 1.50 -3.78
N CYS A 325 15.33 1.42 -5.01
CA CYS A 325 14.52 2.48 -5.62
C CYS A 325 13.05 2.49 -5.16
N GLY A 326 12.60 1.42 -4.48
CA GLY A 326 11.18 1.15 -4.23
C GLY A 326 10.45 2.27 -3.51
N PHE A 327 11.05 2.88 -2.49
CA PHE A 327 10.41 3.98 -1.79
C PHE A 327 10.24 5.23 -2.68
N GLY A 328 11.25 5.54 -3.49
CA GLY A 328 11.16 6.62 -4.47
C GLY A 328 10.11 6.36 -5.55
N ILE A 329 10.03 5.11 -6.04
CA ILE A 329 8.95 4.71 -6.97
C ILE A 329 7.59 4.93 -6.31
N TYR A 330 7.42 4.56 -5.04
CA TYR A 330 6.19 4.80 -4.29
C TYR A 330 5.84 6.29 -4.22
N MET A 331 6.81 7.18 -4.02
CA MET A 331 6.57 8.62 -3.96
C MET A 331 6.09 9.21 -5.30
N ILE A 332 6.56 8.66 -6.42
CA ILE A 332 6.46 9.29 -7.74
C ILE A 332 5.35 8.69 -8.62
N HIS A 333 5.04 7.40 -8.44
CA HIS A 333 4.24 6.62 -9.40
C HIS A 333 2.85 7.22 -9.68
N TYR A 334 2.26 7.90 -8.72
CA TYR A 334 0.92 8.43 -8.82
C TYR A 334 0.80 9.50 -9.92
N PHE A 335 1.88 10.23 -10.24
CA PHE A 335 1.93 11.10 -11.40
C PHE A 335 1.79 10.38 -12.75
N PHE A 336 2.09 9.10 -12.81
CA PHE A 336 2.17 8.36 -14.07
C PHE A 336 1.07 7.31 -14.25
N THR A 337 0.28 7.02 -13.22
CA THR A 337 -0.78 6.00 -13.30
C THR A 337 -1.94 6.44 -14.19
N GLY A 338 -2.50 7.63 -13.97
CA GLY A 338 -3.55 8.20 -14.81
C GLY A 338 -3.12 8.41 -16.26
N PRO A 339 -2.03 9.18 -16.52
CA PRO A 339 -1.50 9.34 -17.87
C PRO A 339 -1.16 8.02 -18.57
N GLY A 340 -0.70 7.02 -17.81
CA GLY A 340 -0.47 5.68 -18.33
C GLY A 340 -1.75 5.04 -18.88
N VAL A 341 -2.87 5.16 -18.16
CA VAL A 341 -4.18 4.65 -18.61
C VAL A 341 -4.65 5.39 -19.85
N VAL A 342 -4.55 6.72 -19.86
CA VAL A 342 -4.93 7.55 -21.03
C VAL A 342 -4.10 7.14 -22.26
N LEU A 343 -2.79 6.96 -22.10
CA LEU A 343 -1.92 6.48 -23.17
C LEU A 343 -2.39 5.12 -23.72
N MET A 344 -2.70 4.15 -22.82
CA MET A 344 -3.13 2.82 -23.25
C MET A 344 -4.47 2.86 -24.02
N ARG A 345 -5.39 3.73 -23.62
CA ARG A 345 -6.65 3.97 -24.36
C ARG A 345 -6.36 4.54 -25.75
N ASN A 346 -5.54 5.56 -25.83
CA ASN A 346 -5.26 6.28 -27.09
C ASN A 346 -4.57 5.42 -28.16
N ILE A 347 -3.71 4.48 -27.73
CA ILE A 347 -3.06 3.52 -28.64
C ILE A 347 -3.87 2.25 -28.88
N GLY A 348 -5.12 2.18 -28.39
CA GLY A 348 -6.06 1.09 -28.68
C GLY A 348 -5.78 -0.23 -27.97
N VAL A 349 -5.14 -0.19 -26.78
CA VAL A 349 -4.94 -1.41 -25.97
C VAL A 349 -6.31 -1.92 -25.51
N PRO A 350 -6.61 -3.24 -25.66
CA PRO A 350 -7.86 -3.83 -25.16
C PRO A 350 -8.07 -3.56 -23.66
N VAL A 351 -9.31 -3.28 -23.25
CA VAL A 351 -9.68 -2.89 -21.87
C VAL A 351 -9.08 -3.80 -20.80
N PRO A 352 -9.13 -5.15 -20.91
CA PRO A 352 -8.55 -6.03 -19.89
C PRO A 352 -7.04 -5.90 -19.72
N LEU A 353 -6.33 -5.35 -20.69
CA LEU A 353 -4.87 -5.18 -20.65
C LEU A 353 -4.43 -3.75 -20.29
N GLN A 354 -5.34 -2.78 -20.28
CA GLN A 354 -5.00 -1.38 -20.05
C GLN A 354 -4.39 -1.14 -18.66
N ILE A 355 -4.99 -1.72 -17.61
CA ILE A 355 -4.49 -1.56 -16.23
C ILE A 355 -3.05 -2.11 -16.07
N PRO A 356 -2.76 -3.38 -16.40
CA PRO A 356 -1.40 -3.90 -16.24
C PRO A 356 -0.40 -3.20 -17.17
N ALA A 357 -0.79 -2.84 -18.40
CA ALA A 357 0.09 -2.12 -19.32
C ALA A 357 0.40 -0.69 -18.84
N ALA A 358 -0.60 0.04 -18.36
CA ALA A 358 -0.42 1.36 -17.75
C ALA A 358 0.50 1.27 -16.51
N ALA A 359 0.30 0.26 -15.66
CA ALA A 359 1.14 0.03 -14.49
C ALA A 359 2.61 -0.26 -14.86
N ILE A 360 2.87 -1.04 -15.92
CA ILE A 360 4.24 -1.29 -16.41
C ILE A 360 4.89 0.02 -16.84
N VAL A 361 4.18 0.87 -17.58
CA VAL A 361 4.69 2.17 -18.02
C VAL A 361 4.93 3.08 -16.82
N ALA A 362 3.95 3.25 -15.93
CA ALA A 362 4.05 4.10 -14.74
C ALA A 362 5.20 3.64 -13.82
N PHE A 363 5.34 2.34 -13.59
CA PHE A 363 6.41 1.75 -12.80
C PHE A 363 7.78 1.99 -13.46
N GLY A 364 7.89 1.74 -14.76
CA GLY A 364 9.13 1.91 -15.51
C GLY A 364 9.61 3.35 -15.52
N VAL A 365 8.71 4.30 -15.82
CA VAL A 365 9.03 5.75 -15.82
C VAL A 365 9.43 6.20 -14.41
N SER A 366 8.68 5.80 -13.38
CA SER A 366 9.00 6.12 -11.99
C SER A 366 10.37 5.57 -11.58
N TRP A 367 10.68 4.33 -11.93
CA TRP A 367 11.98 3.73 -11.66
C TRP A 367 13.13 4.48 -12.35
N LEU A 368 12.99 4.80 -13.64
CA LEU A 368 14.00 5.56 -14.39
C LEU A 368 14.23 6.94 -13.76
N LEU A 369 13.17 7.64 -13.37
CA LEU A 369 13.26 8.93 -12.71
C LEU A 369 13.95 8.84 -11.34
N VAL A 370 13.64 7.82 -10.55
CA VAL A 370 14.32 7.57 -9.26
C VAL A 370 15.81 7.28 -9.48
N VAL A 371 16.17 6.46 -10.46
CA VAL A 371 17.58 6.19 -10.81
C VAL A 371 18.30 7.46 -11.22
N PHE A 372 17.66 8.31 -12.03
CA PHE A 372 18.18 9.61 -12.44
C PHE A 372 18.38 10.55 -11.23
N ILE A 373 17.38 10.71 -10.39
CA ILE A 373 17.47 11.53 -9.16
C ILE A 373 18.61 11.02 -8.26
N ARG A 374 18.75 9.70 -8.08
CA ARG A 374 19.82 9.12 -7.29
C ARG A 374 21.21 9.42 -7.89
N LYS A 375 21.33 9.41 -9.21
CA LYS A 375 22.59 9.70 -9.91
C LYS A 375 23.01 11.16 -9.72
N ILE A 376 22.10 12.11 -9.86
CA ILE A 376 22.41 13.55 -9.76
C ILE A 376 22.54 14.04 -8.32
N SER A 377 21.73 13.50 -7.40
CA SER A 377 21.71 13.94 -5.98
C SER A 377 22.73 13.22 -5.11
N GLY A 378 23.33 12.14 -5.58
CA GLY A 378 24.36 11.39 -4.86
C GLY A 378 23.92 11.03 -3.42
N LYS A 379 24.69 11.47 -2.42
CA LYS A 379 24.40 11.19 -1.01
C LYS A 379 23.10 11.83 -0.49
N ASN A 380 22.61 12.86 -1.16
CA ASN A 380 21.38 13.59 -0.79
C ASN A 380 20.12 12.90 -1.31
N ALA A 381 20.24 11.93 -2.23
CA ALA A 381 19.12 11.18 -2.77
C ALA A 381 18.21 10.57 -1.68
N LYS A 382 18.79 10.19 -0.52
CA LYS A 382 18.03 9.65 0.63
C LYS A 382 16.97 10.61 1.20
N TYR A 383 17.12 11.91 0.97
CA TYR A 383 16.14 12.92 1.39
C TYR A 383 15.04 13.14 0.36
N ILE A 384 15.27 12.75 -0.90
CA ILE A 384 14.34 12.99 -2.01
C ILE A 384 13.57 11.70 -2.33
N VAL A 385 14.26 10.56 -2.37
CA VAL A 385 13.66 9.28 -2.82
C VAL A 385 13.90 8.11 -1.83
N GLY A 386 14.44 8.37 -0.64
CA GLY A 386 14.57 7.42 0.46
C GLY A 386 15.84 6.54 0.47
#